data_99006ae33c6f85a8303d05ec17fce3e8
#
_entry.id   99006ae33c6f85a8303d05ec17fce3e8
#
_cell.length_a   1.000
_cell.length_b   1.000
_cell.length_c   1.000
_cell.angle_alpha   90.00
_cell.angle_beta   90.00
_cell.angle_gamma   90.00
#
_symmetry.space_group_name_H-M   'P 1'
#
loop_
_entity.id
_entity.type
_entity.pdbx_description
1 polymer ?
#
loop_
_entity_poly.entity_id
_entity_poly.type
_entity_poly.pdbx_seq_one_letter_code
_entity_poly.pdbx_strand_id
1 'polypeptide(L)'
;MLVTVALLDQQVSNLGSQLLGRTLRLGTLEGSVMRGLAGMPDLTGPQDSAYVVYDTGSFDVADPSHKPYLPPLVNRSALPNRCDPHGLRGRIPASLDQLLGFLAPGGRIENFCTDGVCDASQPYEIPYGEEEPCNPRSN
;
A
#
# COMPACT_ATOMS: atom_id res chain seq x y z
N MET A 1 1.84 -10.70 -13.17
CA MET A 1 0.65 -10.28 -12.40
C MET A 1 1.07 -9.34 -11.28
N LEU A 2 0.41 -8.19 -11.13
CA LEU A 2 0.69 -7.22 -10.07
C LEU A 2 -0.45 -7.26 -9.04
N VAL A 3 -0.10 -7.42 -7.76
CA VAL A 3 -1.01 -7.25 -6.61
C VAL A 3 -0.48 -6.10 -5.76
N THR A 4 -1.20 -4.99 -5.71
CA THR A 4 -0.86 -3.83 -4.88
C THR A 4 -1.82 -3.72 -3.70
N VAL A 5 -1.29 -3.46 -2.53
CA VAL A 5 -2.02 -3.45 -1.27
C VAL A 5 -1.71 -2.19 -0.49
N ALA A 6 -2.72 -1.60 0.14
CA ALA A 6 -2.50 -0.56 1.12
C ALA A 6 -2.24 -1.17 2.51
N LEU A 7 -1.23 -0.68 3.20
CA LEU A 7 -1.02 -1.02 4.61
C LEU A 7 -2.23 -0.52 5.43
N LEU A 8 -2.69 -1.32 6.39
CA LEU A 8 -3.83 -1.02 7.27
C LEU A 8 -5.20 -0.92 6.56
N ASP A 9 -5.32 -1.44 5.34
CA ASP A 9 -6.58 -1.50 4.61
C ASP A 9 -7.69 -2.14 5.46
N GLN A 10 -8.80 -1.43 5.64
CA GLN A 10 -9.92 -1.91 6.45
C GLN A 10 -10.90 -2.75 5.60
N GLN A 11 -11.07 -2.41 4.35
CA GLN A 11 -12.03 -3.06 3.47
C GLN A 11 -11.50 -4.40 2.95
N VAL A 12 -10.18 -4.46 2.67
CA VAL A 12 -9.50 -5.69 2.28
C VAL A 12 -8.33 -5.95 3.22
N SER A 13 -8.53 -6.81 4.20
CA SER A 13 -7.53 -7.04 5.24
C SER A 13 -6.17 -7.45 4.65
N ASN A 14 -5.10 -6.91 5.23
CA ASN A 14 -3.75 -7.27 4.78
C ASN A 14 -3.48 -8.78 4.90
N LEU A 15 -4.06 -9.46 5.89
CA LEU A 15 -3.98 -10.92 6.02
C LEU A 15 -4.61 -11.62 4.81
N GLY A 16 -5.81 -11.19 4.40
CA GLY A 16 -6.48 -11.75 3.22
C GLY A 16 -5.66 -11.55 1.94
N SER A 17 -5.10 -10.37 1.76
CA SER A 17 -4.21 -10.05 0.64
C SER A 17 -2.92 -10.90 0.64
N GLN A 18 -2.33 -11.15 1.82
CA GLN A 18 -1.16 -12.02 1.95
C GLN A 18 -1.49 -13.49 1.63
N LEU A 19 -2.65 -13.98 2.06
CA LEU A 19 -3.12 -15.32 1.70
C LEU A 19 -3.29 -15.46 0.18
N LEU A 20 -3.86 -14.45 -0.46
CA LEU A 20 -3.94 -14.39 -1.93
C LEU A 20 -2.55 -14.42 -2.56
N GLY A 21 -1.63 -13.58 -2.10
CA GLY A 21 -0.25 -13.52 -2.62
C GLY A 21 0.47 -14.88 -2.53
N ARG A 22 0.33 -15.57 -1.40
CA ARG A 22 0.88 -16.93 -1.21
C ARG A 22 0.24 -17.95 -2.15
N THR A 23 -1.09 -17.91 -2.29
CA THR A 23 -1.82 -18.82 -3.18
C THR A 23 -1.37 -18.64 -4.63
N LEU A 24 -1.10 -17.42 -5.02
CA LEU A 24 -0.62 -17.06 -6.35
C LEU A 24 0.92 -17.20 -6.50
N ARG A 25 1.61 -17.63 -5.43
CA ARG A 25 3.08 -17.79 -5.38
C ARG A 25 3.83 -16.51 -5.75
N LEU A 26 3.32 -15.37 -5.32
CA LEU A 26 3.99 -14.09 -5.52
C LEU A 26 5.12 -13.92 -4.50
N GLY A 27 6.12 -13.14 -4.89
CA GLY A 27 7.10 -12.60 -3.97
C GLY A 27 6.82 -11.13 -3.68
N THR A 28 7.40 -10.64 -2.60
CA THR A 28 7.29 -9.24 -2.18
C THR A 28 8.38 -8.42 -2.87
N LEU A 29 7.99 -7.44 -3.67
CA LEU A 29 8.95 -6.58 -4.40
C LEU A 29 9.71 -5.67 -3.41
N GLU A 30 10.96 -5.38 -3.74
CA GLU A 30 11.73 -4.32 -3.08
C GLU A 30 10.97 -2.99 -3.10
N GLY A 31 11.15 -2.18 -2.05
CA GLY A 31 10.36 -0.97 -1.86
C GLY A 31 9.04 -1.20 -1.10
N SER A 32 8.49 -2.41 -1.11
CA SER A 32 7.31 -2.72 -0.30
C SER A 32 7.58 -2.45 1.20
N VAL A 33 6.64 -1.75 1.86
CA VAL A 33 6.76 -1.46 3.30
C VAL A 33 6.60 -2.70 4.19
N MET A 34 6.12 -3.81 3.64
CA MET A 34 6.10 -5.12 4.29
C MET A 34 6.92 -6.11 3.48
N ARG A 35 7.99 -6.60 4.07
CA ARG A 35 8.86 -7.64 3.49
C ARG A 35 9.06 -8.79 4.47
N GLY A 36 9.74 -9.83 4.04
CA GLY A 36 9.98 -11.00 4.89
C GLY A 36 8.70 -11.75 5.25
N LEU A 37 7.66 -11.68 4.43
CA LEU A 37 6.39 -12.34 4.66
C LEU A 37 6.54 -13.86 4.51
N ALA A 38 6.11 -14.62 5.51
CA ALA A 38 6.21 -16.07 5.49
C ALA A 38 5.58 -16.67 4.23
N GLY A 39 6.34 -17.48 3.49
CA GLY A 39 5.90 -18.11 2.25
C GLY A 39 5.85 -17.21 1.01
N MET A 40 6.40 -15.99 1.10
CA MET A 40 6.54 -15.05 0.00
C MET A 40 8.01 -14.59 -0.08
N PRO A 41 8.79 -14.99 -1.10
CA PRO A 41 10.18 -14.57 -1.21
C PRO A 41 10.29 -13.06 -1.44
N ASP A 42 11.36 -12.45 -0.95
CA ASP A 42 11.72 -11.10 -1.29
C ASP A 42 12.32 -11.05 -2.71
N LEU A 43 11.83 -10.14 -3.52
CA LEU A 43 12.23 -9.94 -4.92
C LEU A 43 12.95 -8.61 -5.09
N THR A 44 13.88 -8.56 -6.03
CA THR A 44 14.62 -7.35 -6.43
C THR A 44 14.58 -7.18 -7.94
N GLY A 45 14.66 -5.92 -8.40
CA GLY A 45 14.63 -5.57 -9.82
C GLY A 45 13.31 -5.90 -10.52
N PRO A 46 13.27 -5.74 -11.85
CA PRO A 46 12.05 -5.93 -12.63
C PRO A 46 11.51 -7.36 -12.57
N GLN A 47 10.20 -7.50 -12.29
CA GLN A 47 9.52 -8.78 -12.14
C GLN A 47 8.33 -8.92 -13.09
N ASP A 48 7.99 -10.15 -13.49
CA ASP A 48 6.78 -10.46 -14.25
C ASP A 48 5.55 -10.59 -13.35
N SER A 49 5.79 -10.87 -12.06
CA SER A 49 4.73 -10.94 -11.04
C SER A 49 5.27 -10.54 -9.67
N ALA A 50 4.51 -9.73 -8.94
CA ALA A 50 4.91 -9.28 -7.60
C ALA A 50 3.71 -8.89 -6.74
N TYR A 51 3.96 -8.89 -5.43
CA TYR A 51 3.11 -8.34 -4.39
C TYR A 51 3.80 -7.11 -3.81
N VAL A 52 3.10 -5.97 -3.74
CA VAL A 52 3.65 -4.71 -3.27
C VAL A 52 2.72 -4.08 -2.25
N VAL A 53 3.25 -3.71 -1.10
CA VAL A 53 2.51 -3.02 -0.05
C VAL A 53 2.97 -1.56 0.02
N TYR A 54 2.02 -0.66 -0.07
CA TYR A 54 2.20 0.78 0.07
C TYR A 54 1.72 1.24 1.44
N ASP A 55 2.52 2.01 2.16
CA ASP A 55 2.01 2.83 3.25
C ASP A 55 1.42 4.10 2.65
N THR A 56 0.17 4.35 2.94
CA THR A 56 -0.55 5.52 2.40
C THR A 56 -0.44 6.75 3.29
N GLY A 57 0.34 6.68 4.39
CA GLY A 57 0.44 7.76 5.37
C GLY A 57 -0.89 8.08 6.06
N SER A 58 -1.87 7.19 5.99
CA SER A 58 -3.22 7.40 6.54
C SER A 58 -3.22 7.57 8.05
N PHE A 59 -2.13 7.22 8.71
CA PHE A 59 -1.93 7.37 10.14
C PHE A 59 -0.57 8.03 10.36
N ASP A 60 -0.58 9.19 11.00
CA ASP A 60 0.64 9.88 11.39
C ASP A 60 1.39 9.02 12.42
N VAL A 61 2.43 8.34 11.95
CA VAL A 61 3.31 7.52 12.78
C VAL A 61 4.14 8.40 13.73
N ALA A 62 4.23 9.70 13.48
CA ALA A 62 4.99 10.64 14.28
C ALA A 62 4.24 11.08 15.54
N ASP A 63 2.95 10.79 15.68
CA ASP A 63 2.21 11.06 16.91
C ASP A 63 2.28 9.85 17.86
N PRO A 64 3.10 9.89 18.91
CA PRO A 64 3.25 8.78 19.86
C PRO A 64 1.96 8.49 20.66
N SER A 65 0.94 9.33 20.56
CA SER A 65 -0.38 9.08 21.14
C SER A 65 -1.24 8.16 20.25
N HIS A 66 -0.87 7.99 18.99
CA HIS A 66 -1.48 7.00 18.11
C HIS A 66 -0.92 5.62 18.45
N LYS A 67 -1.75 4.79 19.04
CA LYS A 67 -1.40 3.36 19.18
C LYS A 67 -1.17 2.82 17.78
N PRO A 68 -0.11 2.02 17.56
CA PRO A 68 0.08 1.39 16.25
C PRO A 68 -1.19 0.61 15.91
N TYR A 69 -1.89 1.06 14.88
CA TYR A 69 -3.01 0.32 14.35
C TYR A 69 -2.48 -0.98 13.77
N LEU A 70 -2.93 -2.09 14.32
CA LEU A 70 -2.66 -3.37 13.70
C LEU A 70 -3.59 -3.53 12.50
N PRO A 71 -3.09 -4.05 11.37
CA PRO A 71 -3.94 -4.38 10.25
C PRO A 71 -5.10 -5.27 10.70
N PRO A 72 -6.33 -5.01 10.28
CA PRO A 72 -7.46 -5.85 10.68
C PRO A 72 -7.26 -7.27 10.15
N LEU A 73 -7.62 -8.26 10.96
CA LEU A 73 -7.53 -9.67 10.55
C LEU A 73 -8.64 -10.07 9.58
N VAL A 74 -9.72 -9.30 9.54
CA VAL A 74 -10.89 -9.53 8.69
C VAL A 74 -11.30 -8.22 8.02
N ASN A 75 -11.99 -8.33 6.90
CA ASN A 75 -12.54 -7.16 6.22
C ASN A 75 -13.54 -6.43 7.12
N ARG A 76 -13.51 -5.12 7.09
CA ARG A 76 -14.36 -4.22 7.85
C ARG A 76 -14.99 -3.18 6.94
N SER A 77 -15.93 -2.40 7.45
CA SER A 77 -16.43 -1.23 6.75
C SER A 77 -15.33 -0.19 6.57
N ALA A 78 -15.42 0.59 5.49
CA ALA A 78 -14.52 1.71 5.26
C ALA A 78 -14.49 2.65 6.47
N LEU A 79 -13.33 3.19 6.78
CA LEU A 79 -13.22 4.23 7.81
C LEU A 79 -13.95 5.49 7.35
N PRO A 80 -14.59 6.22 8.28
CA PRO A 80 -15.23 7.49 7.97
C PRO A 80 -14.20 8.53 7.50
N ASN A 81 -14.69 9.61 6.92
CA ASN A 81 -13.88 10.78 6.54
C ASN A 81 -12.72 10.48 5.57
N ARG A 82 -12.89 9.47 4.71
CA ARG A 82 -11.88 9.08 3.70
C ARG A 82 -10.52 8.66 4.28
N CYS A 83 -10.48 8.31 5.56
CA CYS A 83 -9.28 7.82 6.23
C CYS A 83 -8.92 6.37 5.89
N ASP A 84 -9.76 5.69 5.11
CA ASP A 84 -9.49 4.31 4.71
C ASP A 84 -8.38 4.26 3.64
N PRO A 85 -7.26 3.59 3.91
CA PRO A 85 -6.18 3.47 2.96
C PRO A 85 -6.57 2.76 1.66
N HIS A 86 -7.66 2.01 1.64
CA HIS A 86 -8.13 1.27 0.46
C HIS A 86 -8.24 2.15 -0.79
N GLY A 87 -8.87 3.32 -0.67
CA GLY A 87 -9.02 4.27 -1.77
C GLY A 87 -7.78 5.12 -2.06
N LEU A 88 -6.87 5.25 -1.09
CA LEU A 88 -5.72 6.15 -1.19
C LEU A 88 -4.59 5.58 -2.05
N ARG A 89 -4.40 4.26 -2.03
CA ARG A 89 -3.34 3.60 -2.81
C ARG A 89 -3.32 4.01 -4.28
N GLY A 90 -4.47 4.06 -4.94
CA GLY A 90 -4.57 4.45 -6.35
C GLY A 90 -4.24 5.92 -6.64
N ARG A 91 -3.98 6.73 -5.60
CA ARG A 91 -3.59 8.13 -5.71
C ARG A 91 -2.09 8.33 -5.50
N ILE A 92 -1.36 7.29 -5.10
CA ILE A 92 0.09 7.31 -4.94
C ILE A 92 0.75 7.36 -6.31
N PRO A 93 1.53 8.41 -6.67
CA PRO A 93 2.18 8.50 -7.97
C PRO A 93 2.99 7.24 -8.29
N ALA A 94 3.82 6.76 -7.38
CA ALA A 94 4.62 5.55 -7.57
C ALA A 94 3.77 4.30 -7.83
N SER A 95 2.59 4.18 -7.20
CA SER A 95 1.66 3.06 -7.47
C SER A 95 1.04 3.16 -8.86
N LEU A 96 0.74 4.37 -9.31
CA LEU A 96 0.22 4.61 -10.65
C LEU A 96 1.30 4.35 -11.70
N ASP A 97 2.52 4.87 -11.51
CA ASP A 97 3.65 4.65 -12.42
C ASP A 97 3.99 3.15 -12.52
N GLN A 98 3.97 2.43 -11.40
CA GLN A 98 4.15 0.98 -11.38
C GLN A 98 3.07 0.26 -12.20
N LEU A 99 1.81 0.66 -12.06
CA LEU A 99 0.71 0.09 -12.83
C LEU A 99 0.87 0.37 -14.33
N LEU A 100 1.18 1.61 -14.69
CA LEU A 100 1.38 2.01 -16.08
C LEU A 100 2.59 1.30 -16.70
N GLY A 101 3.70 1.21 -15.97
CA GLY A 101 4.89 0.47 -16.38
C GLY A 101 4.60 -1.01 -16.62
N PHE A 102 3.84 -1.64 -15.73
CA PHE A 102 3.44 -3.03 -15.87
C PHE A 102 2.50 -3.28 -17.06
N LEU A 103 1.58 -2.35 -17.36
CA LEU A 103 0.62 -2.48 -18.46
C LEU A 103 1.20 -2.10 -19.84
N ALA A 104 2.39 -1.51 -19.88
CA ALA A 104 3.05 -1.19 -21.15
C ALA A 104 3.41 -2.47 -21.93
N PRO A 105 3.50 -2.42 -23.27
CA PRO A 105 3.96 -3.55 -24.05
C PRO A 105 5.35 -4.02 -23.61
N GLY A 106 5.47 -5.28 -23.18
CA GLY A 106 6.70 -5.82 -22.60
C GLY A 106 7.01 -5.31 -21.19
N GLY A 107 6.05 -4.63 -20.56
CA GLY A 107 6.20 -4.02 -19.26
C GLY A 107 6.43 -5.03 -18.14
N ARG A 108 7.14 -4.59 -17.13
CA ARG A 108 7.48 -5.35 -15.93
C ARG A 108 7.14 -4.55 -14.67
N ILE A 109 7.08 -5.24 -13.56
CA ILE A 109 6.81 -4.64 -12.26
C ILE A 109 8.15 -4.19 -11.67
N GLU A 110 8.31 -2.89 -11.50
CA GLU A 110 9.51 -2.26 -10.95
C GLU A 110 9.16 -1.40 -9.73
N ASN A 111 10.16 -1.07 -8.93
CA ASN A 111 9.99 -0.15 -7.81
C ASN A 111 10.10 1.30 -8.31
N PHE A 112 9.01 2.06 -8.22
CA PHE A 112 8.94 3.49 -8.54
C PHE A 112 8.88 4.38 -7.29
N CYS A 113 9.06 3.80 -6.10
CA CYS A 113 8.94 4.54 -4.85
C CYS A 113 10.18 5.41 -4.61
N THR A 114 9.94 6.66 -4.19
CA THR A 114 11.01 7.59 -3.81
C THR A 114 11.85 7.00 -2.67
N ASP A 115 13.14 7.21 -2.72
CA ASP A 115 14.10 6.67 -1.74
C ASP A 115 14.06 5.14 -1.57
N GLY A 116 13.46 4.45 -2.55
CA GLY A 116 13.42 3.00 -2.62
C GLY A 116 12.38 2.34 -1.72
N VAL A 117 11.59 3.09 -0.95
CA VAL A 117 10.55 2.57 -0.05
C VAL A 117 9.19 3.18 -0.39
N CYS A 118 8.18 2.33 -0.48
CA CYS A 118 6.80 2.71 -0.81
C CYS A 118 6.06 3.26 0.44
N ASP A 119 6.71 4.18 1.12
CA ASP A 119 6.23 4.85 2.32
C ASP A 119 5.80 6.28 1.95
N ALA A 120 4.55 6.57 2.21
CA ALA A 120 3.96 7.89 2.01
C ALA A 120 3.99 8.74 3.28
N SER A 121 4.97 8.59 4.12
CA SER A 121 5.18 9.43 5.30
C SER A 121 5.36 10.93 4.97
N GLN A 122 5.54 11.26 3.68
CA GLN A 122 5.42 12.60 3.16
C GLN A 122 3.94 12.92 2.95
N PRO A 123 3.46 14.09 3.40
CA PRO A 123 2.08 14.48 3.17
C PRO A 123 1.78 14.46 1.67
N TYR A 124 0.81 13.63 1.26
CA TYR A 124 0.29 13.72 -0.09
C TYR A 124 -0.32 15.09 -0.27
N GLU A 125 0.20 15.89 -1.16
CA GLU A 125 -0.60 16.89 -1.80
C GLU A 125 -1.71 16.14 -2.54
N ILE A 126 -2.89 16.07 -1.92
CA ILE A 126 -4.08 15.56 -2.59
C ILE A 126 -4.40 16.58 -3.68
N PRO A 127 -4.18 16.26 -4.97
CA PRO A 127 -4.31 17.26 -6.04
C PRO A 127 -5.76 17.64 -6.33
N TYR A 128 -6.71 17.24 -5.52
CA TYR A 128 -8.13 17.50 -5.70
C TYR A 128 -8.78 18.03 -4.42
N GLY A 129 -8.84 19.37 -4.34
CA GLY A 129 -9.73 20.09 -3.45
C GLY A 129 -9.31 20.10 -1.99
N GLU A 130 -9.60 21.21 -1.36
CA GLU A 130 -9.42 21.53 0.05
C GLU A 130 -10.25 20.61 0.96
N GLU A 131 -9.95 19.33 1.00
CA GLU A 131 -10.55 18.42 1.96
C GLU A 131 -9.52 18.12 3.03
N GLU A 132 -9.91 18.37 4.26
CA GLU A 132 -9.09 18.20 5.46
C GLU A 132 -8.34 16.85 5.43
N PRO A 133 -7.05 16.86 5.82
CA PRO A 133 -6.30 15.62 5.97
C PRO A 133 -7.07 14.68 6.90
N CYS A 134 -6.91 13.39 6.67
CA CYS A 134 -7.49 12.37 7.55
C CYS A 134 -7.19 12.71 9.01
N ASN A 135 -8.20 13.21 9.74
CA ASN A 135 -8.09 13.54 11.15
C ASN A 135 -8.83 12.47 11.96
N PRO A 136 -8.12 11.52 12.57
CA PRO A 136 -8.74 10.50 13.41
C PRO A 136 -9.42 11.05 14.65
N ARG A 137 -9.27 12.36 14.94
CA ARG A 137 -9.84 13.03 16.13
C ARG A 137 -11.20 13.69 15.88
N SER A 138 -11.74 13.65 14.66
CA SER A 138 -13.02 14.27 14.34
C SER A 138 -14.20 13.29 14.53
N ASN A 139 -14.24 12.59 15.65
CA ASN A 139 -15.42 11.88 16.16
C ASN A 139 -15.76 12.40 17.53
#